data_d2ef0c6da559cfd313419e21e5df7e6a
#
_entry.id   d2ef0c6da559cfd313419e21e5df7e6a
#
_cell.length_a   1.000
_cell.length_b   1.000
_cell.length_c   1.000
_cell.angle_alpha   90.00
_cell.angle_beta   90.00
_cell.angle_gamma   90.00
#
_symmetry.space_group_name_H-M   'P 1'
#
loop_
_entity.id
_entity.type
_entity.pdbx_description
1 polymer ?
#
loop_
_entity_poly.entity_id
_entity_poly.type
_entity_poly.pdbx_seq_one_letter_code
_entity_poly.pdbx_strand_id
1 'polypeptide(L)'
;MTENQKIIDFLNELKSAAPAPGGGAVAALTGAQGAALIMMVANLTVGKKKYEEYEELNQQTLKEAQEVLTKLIQGIDEDKEAFTGVSDAYALPKSTDEEKAARKAAIAEASVAAGLAPLNACRAALAGLHLTKEMIGKSNKQLVSDLYVAALNLNACIQAAKMNVVANTPALTDRKQAEEWNREIASIVEEANTMTGEILKDA
;
A
#
# COMPACT_ATOMS: atom_id res chain seq x y z
N MET A 1 13.15 -7.34 -8.77
CA MET A 1 11.81 -7.59 -8.17
C MET A 1 11.99 -7.98 -6.73
N THR A 2 11.35 -7.22 -5.84
CA THR A 2 11.46 -7.38 -4.36
C THR A 2 10.88 -8.72 -3.87
N GLU A 3 9.93 -9.32 -4.58
CA GLU A 3 9.33 -10.63 -4.22
C GLU A 3 10.33 -11.80 -4.08
N ASN A 4 11.52 -11.70 -4.69
CA ASN A 4 12.60 -12.70 -4.57
C ASN A 4 13.68 -12.29 -3.55
N GLN A 5 13.54 -11.13 -2.91
CA GLN A 5 14.51 -10.61 -1.96
C GLN A 5 14.25 -11.21 -0.58
N LYS A 6 15.30 -11.61 0.13
CA LYS A 6 15.16 -12.03 1.53
C LYS A 6 14.83 -10.81 2.40
N ILE A 7 14.03 -11.01 3.44
CA ILE A 7 13.67 -9.94 4.39
C ILE A 7 14.91 -9.24 4.93
N ILE A 8 15.95 -10.02 5.28
CA ILE A 8 17.20 -9.44 5.82
C ILE A 8 17.93 -8.58 4.79
N ASP A 9 17.88 -8.93 3.50
CA ASP A 9 18.53 -8.16 2.44
C ASP A 9 17.79 -6.83 2.21
N PHE A 10 16.44 -6.85 2.22
CA PHE A 10 15.61 -5.64 2.20
C PHE A 10 15.95 -4.70 3.37
N LEU A 11 16.04 -5.23 4.60
CA LEU A 11 16.37 -4.43 5.78
C LEU A 11 17.81 -3.89 5.73
N ASN A 12 18.76 -4.64 5.17
CA ASN A 12 20.12 -4.20 4.97
C ASN A 12 20.22 -3.06 3.96
N GLU A 13 19.44 -3.13 2.86
CA GLU A 13 19.36 -2.08 1.86
C GLU A 13 18.70 -0.82 2.46
N LEU A 14 17.56 -0.97 3.16
CA LEU A 14 16.81 0.11 3.81
C LEU A 14 17.66 0.91 4.81
N LYS A 15 18.49 0.24 5.64
CA LYS A 15 19.36 0.92 6.63
C LYS A 15 20.60 1.56 6.04
N SER A 16 20.88 1.34 4.77
CA SER A 16 22.10 1.82 4.11
C SER A 16 22.00 3.31 3.72
N ALA A 17 23.02 3.83 3.08
CA ALA A 17 22.98 5.15 2.47
C ALA A 17 22.36 5.14 1.07
N ALA A 18 21.80 4.01 0.60
CA ALA A 18 21.09 3.94 -0.65
C ALA A 18 19.82 4.82 -0.60
N PRO A 19 19.49 5.51 -1.69
CA PRO A 19 18.33 6.41 -1.73
C PRO A 19 16.98 5.68 -1.76
N ALA A 20 16.97 4.40 -2.12
CA ALA A 20 15.82 3.49 -2.09
C ALA A 20 16.30 2.09 -1.63
N PRO A 21 15.43 1.25 -1.01
CA PRO A 21 14.03 1.52 -0.66
C PRO A 21 13.84 2.57 0.42
N GLY A 22 12.69 3.24 0.40
CA GLY A 22 12.32 4.28 1.38
C GLY A 22 11.00 3.97 2.10
N GLY A 23 10.40 5.03 2.64
CA GLY A 23 9.17 4.95 3.43
C GLY A 23 7.97 4.38 2.67
N GLY A 24 7.86 4.63 1.36
CA GLY A 24 6.76 4.10 0.55
C GLY A 24 6.87 2.59 0.35
N ALA A 25 8.07 2.09 0.07
CA ALA A 25 8.33 0.64 0.00
C ALA A 25 8.04 -0.06 1.35
N VAL A 26 8.39 0.57 2.48
CA VAL A 26 8.08 0.06 3.82
C VAL A 26 6.58 0.04 4.07
N ALA A 27 5.86 1.10 3.67
CA ALA A 27 4.40 1.15 3.79
C ALA A 27 3.73 0.01 3.02
N ALA A 28 4.12 -0.20 1.76
CA ALA A 28 3.60 -1.27 0.92
C ALA A 28 3.89 -2.67 1.50
N LEU A 29 5.12 -2.91 1.99
CA LEU A 29 5.48 -4.17 2.65
C LEU A 29 4.64 -4.43 3.91
N THR A 30 4.38 -3.38 4.70
CA THR A 30 3.53 -3.48 5.90
C THR A 30 2.11 -3.89 5.53
N GLY A 31 1.53 -3.27 4.49
CA GLY A 31 0.22 -3.64 3.99
C GLY A 31 0.16 -5.07 3.43
N ALA A 32 1.21 -5.50 2.71
CA ALA A 32 1.32 -6.85 2.17
C ALA A 32 1.29 -7.92 3.27
N GLN A 33 1.90 -7.66 4.42
CA GLN A 33 1.80 -8.55 5.60
C GLN A 33 0.36 -8.67 6.10
N GLY A 34 -0.39 -7.54 6.12
CA GLY A 34 -1.82 -7.55 6.47
C GLY A 34 -2.64 -8.40 5.51
N ALA A 35 -2.45 -8.23 4.19
CA ALA A 35 -3.13 -9.03 3.18
C ALA A 35 -2.80 -10.53 3.29
N ALA A 36 -1.55 -10.87 3.57
CA ALA A 36 -1.14 -12.26 3.78
C ALA A 36 -1.81 -12.89 5.01
N LEU A 37 -2.01 -12.14 6.10
CA LEU A 37 -2.73 -12.61 7.29
C LEU A 37 -4.21 -12.87 6.99
N ILE A 38 -4.88 -12.00 6.21
CA ILE A 38 -6.25 -12.25 5.74
C ILE A 38 -6.32 -13.60 5.01
N MET A 39 -5.41 -13.84 4.07
CA MET A 39 -5.35 -15.08 3.31
C MET A 39 -5.07 -16.29 4.21
N MET A 40 -4.19 -16.16 5.18
CA MET A 40 -3.90 -17.22 6.16
C MET A 40 -5.16 -17.62 6.92
N VAL A 41 -5.91 -16.65 7.44
CA VAL A 41 -7.15 -16.93 8.19
C VAL A 41 -8.20 -17.56 7.30
N ALA A 42 -8.39 -17.06 6.07
CA ALA A 42 -9.32 -17.64 5.11
C ALA A 42 -8.93 -19.08 4.73
N ASN A 43 -7.66 -19.36 4.43
CA ASN A 43 -7.15 -20.71 4.15
C ASN A 43 -7.37 -21.68 5.31
N LEU A 44 -7.27 -21.20 6.54
CA LEU A 44 -7.50 -21.99 7.75
C LEU A 44 -8.97 -22.08 8.17
N THR A 45 -9.87 -21.47 7.38
CA THR A 45 -11.33 -21.50 7.56
C THR A 45 -12.02 -22.35 6.51
N VAL A 46 -11.64 -22.20 5.24
CA VAL A 46 -12.19 -22.94 4.09
C VAL A 46 -12.14 -24.46 4.31
N GLY A 47 -13.22 -25.13 3.95
CA GLY A 47 -13.39 -26.59 4.07
C GLY A 47 -13.67 -27.08 5.50
N LYS A 48 -13.77 -26.19 6.49
CA LYS A 48 -14.12 -26.59 7.87
C LYS A 48 -15.62 -26.61 8.07
N LYS A 49 -16.18 -27.77 8.39
CA LYS A 49 -17.63 -27.98 8.61
C LYS A 49 -18.27 -26.93 9.55
N LYS A 50 -17.51 -26.48 10.56
CA LYS A 50 -17.99 -25.47 11.51
C LYS A 50 -18.29 -24.09 10.86
N TYR A 51 -17.68 -23.80 9.71
CA TYR A 51 -17.78 -22.54 8.99
C TYR A 51 -18.37 -22.69 7.58
N GLU A 52 -19.06 -23.82 7.32
CA GLU A 52 -19.67 -24.14 6.02
C GLU A 52 -20.64 -23.04 5.54
N GLU A 53 -21.35 -22.38 6.46
CA GLU A 53 -22.22 -21.24 6.18
C GLU A 53 -21.47 -20.05 5.53
N TYR A 54 -20.16 -19.92 5.83
CA TYR A 54 -19.29 -18.83 5.33
C TYR A 54 -18.26 -19.30 4.31
N GLU A 55 -18.44 -20.50 3.75
CA GLU A 55 -17.48 -21.09 2.81
C GLU A 55 -17.25 -20.20 1.59
N GLU A 56 -18.34 -19.75 0.94
CA GLU A 56 -18.28 -18.90 -0.24
C GLU A 56 -17.59 -17.55 0.06
N LEU A 57 -17.92 -16.92 1.19
CA LEU A 57 -17.30 -15.68 1.63
C LEU A 57 -15.78 -15.86 1.79
N ASN A 58 -15.34 -16.92 2.49
CA ASN A 58 -13.91 -17.13 2.74
C ASN A 58 -13.15 -17.50 1.44
N GLN A 59 -13.78 -18.23 0.51
CA GLN A 59 -13.20 -18.50 -0.81
C GLN A 59 -13.07 -17.22 -1.66
N GLN A 60 -14.08 -16.36 -1.63
CA GLN A 60 -14.03 -15.07 -2.33
C GLN A 60 -12.98 -14.16 -1.73
N THR A 61 -12.91 -14.09 -0.39
CA THR A 61 -11.88 -13.32 0.32
C THR A 61 -10.48 -13.75 -0.07
N LEU A 62 -10.22 -15.06 -0.25
CA LEU A 62 -8.91 -15.55 -0.73
C LEU A 62 -8.51 -14.95 -2.08
N LYS A 63 -9.44 -14.86 -3.02
CA LYS A 63 -9.18 -14.30 -4.36
C LYS A 63 -8.90 -12.81 -4.28
N GLU A 64 -9.75 -12.07 -3.58
CA GLU A 64 -9.63 -10.62 -3.46
C GLU A 64 -8.39 -10.21 -2.63
N ALA A 65 -8.09 -10.92 -1.55
CA ALA A 65 -6.89 -10.68 -0.75
C ALA A 65 -5.60 -11.00 -1.53
N GLN A 66 -5.62 -11.97 -2.46
CA GLN A 66 -4.50 -12.22 -3.37
C GLN A 66 -4.27 -11.03 -4.31
N GLU A 67 -5.31 -10.38 -4.80
CA GLU A 67 -5.18 -9.17 -5.61
C GLU A 67 -4.60 -8.01 -4.80
N VAL A 68 -5.08 -7.83 -3.55
CA VAL A 68 -4.54 -6.84 -2.62
C VAL A 68 -3.06 -7.09 -2.35
N LEU A 69 -2.69 -8.34 -2.02
CA LEU A 69 -1.31 -8.74 -1.78
C LEU A 69 -0.42 -8.45 -3.00
N THR A 70 -0.88 -8.82 -4.19
CA THR A 70 -0.13 -8.60 -5.44
C THR A 70 0.12 -7.11 -5.68
N LYS A 71 -0.90 -6.27 -5.55
CA LYS A 71 -0.76 -4.81 -5.70
C LYS A 71 0.21 -4.20 -4.70
N LEU A 72 0.18 -4.66 -3.45
CA LEU A 72 1.08 -4.16 -2.40
C LEU A 72 2.52 -4.61 -2.60
N ILE A 73 2.76 -5.85 -3.06
CA ILE A 73 4.10 -6.32 -3.43
C ILE A 73 4.65 -5.51 -4.61
N GLN A 74 3.84 -5.30 -5.66
CA GLN A 74 4.21 -4.45 -6.80
C GLN A 74 4.50 -3.02 -6.36
N GLY A 75 3.72 -2.48 -5.43
CA GLY A 75 3.91 -1.14 -4.86
C GLY A 75 5.29 -0.93 -4.22
N ILE A 76 5.97 -2.00 -3.76
CA ILE A 76 7.35 -1.90 -3.24
C ILE A 76 8.32 -1.56 -4.37
N ASP A 77 8.19 -2.21 -5.53
CA ASP A 77 9.05 -1.96 -6.69
C ASP A 77 8.69 -0.62 -7.36
N GLU A 78 7.38 -0.30 -7.47
CA GLU A 78 6.89 0.96 -8.02
C GLU A 78 7.41 2.18 -7.25
N ASP A 79 7.47 2.13 -5.92
CA ASP A 79 8.04 3.22 -5.09
C ASP A 79 9.53 3.42 -5.38
N LYS A 80 10.30 2.34 -5.51
CA LYS A 80 11.72 2.40 -5.86
C LYS A 80 11.94 2.98 -7.25
N GLU A 81 11.17 2.54 -8.24
CA GLU A 81 11.25 2.98 -9.63
C GLU A 81 10.86 4.46 -9.74
N ALA A 82 9.78 4.86 -9.07
CA ALA A 82 9.32 6.25 -9.06
C ALA A 82 10.36 7.19 -8.44
N PHE A 83 11.00 6.79 -7.34
CA PHE A 83 12.09 7.56 -6.74
C PHE A 83 13.28 7.71 -7.71
N THR A 84 13.68 6.61 -8.36
CA THR A 84 14.76 6.62 -9.35
C THR A 84 14.41 7.57 -10.51
N GLY A 85 13.20 7.48 -11.04
CA GLY A 85 12.71 8.35 -12.11
C GLY A 85 12.76 9.83 -11.75
N VAL A 86 12.39 10.19 -10.52
CA VAL A 86 12.51 11.58 -10.02
C VAL A 86 13.98 12.01 -9.96
N SER A 87 14.86 11.18 -9.41
CA SER A 87 16.30 11.46 -9.32
C SER A 87 16.91 11.69 -10.71
N ASP A 88 16.62 10.81 -11.66
CA ASP A 88 17.11 10.88 -13.04
C ASP A 88 16.59 12.15 -13.75
N ALA A 89 15.32 12.51 -13.57
CA ALA A 89 14.75 13.73 -14.13
C ALA A 89 15.44 14.99 -13.56
N TYR A 90 15.80 15.00 -12.29
CA TYR A 90 16.57 16.09 -11.68
C TYR A 90 18.03 16.15 -12.17
N ALA A 91 18.62 15.04 -12.60
CA ALA A 91 19.97 14.97 -13.15
C ALA A 91 20.08 15.44 -14.61
N LEU A 92 18.97 15.60 -15.34
CA LEU A 92 18.96 16.06 -16.73
C LEU A 92 19.62 17.43 -16.92
N PRO A 93 20.27 17.66 -18.06
CA PRO A 93 20.91 18.94 -18.43
C PRO A 93 19.93 20.12 -18.32
N LYS A 94 20.48 21.32 -18.05
CA LYS A 94 19.71 22.56 -17.86
C LYS A 94 20.42 23.81 -18.42
N SER A 95 21.32 23.64 -19.38
CA SER A 95 22.15 24.72 -19.91
C SER A 95 21.44 25.52 -20.98
N THR A 96 20.69 24.88 -21.88
CA THR A 96 19.90 25.54 -22.92
C THR A 96 18.41 25.64 -22.53
N ASP A 97 17.63 26.40 -23.26
CA ASP A 97 16.20 26.55 -22.99
C ASP A 97 15.42 25.28 -23.38
N GLU A 98 15.88 24.55 -24.40
CA GLU A 98 15.36 23.24 -24.78
C GLU A 98 15.63 22.20 -23.68
N GLU A 99 16.84 22.16 -23.13
CA GLU A 99 17.21 21.29 -22.02
C GLU A 99 16.36 21.59 -20.75
N LYS A 100 16.19 22.87 -20.42
CA LYS A 100 15.32 23.28 -19.31
C LYS A 100 13.89 22.83 -19.50
N ALA A 101 13.33 22.98 -20.73
CA ALA A 101 11.98 22.55 -21.06
C ALA A 101 11.83 21.03 -20.95
N ALA A 102 12.75 20.26 -21.50
CA ALA A 102 12.78 18.80 -21.43
C ALA A 102 12.89 18.32 -19.97
N ARG A 103 13.80 18.89 -19.18
CA ARG A 103 13.97 18.60 -17.76
C ARG A 103 12.70 18.91 -16.96
N LYS A 104 12.05 20.03 -17.20
CA LYS A 104 10.79 20.39 -16.53
C LYS A 104 9.68 19.39 -16.83
N ALA A 105 9.55 18.95 -18.09
CA ALA A 105 8.58 17.93 -18.48
C ALA A 105 8.84 16.59 -17.81
N ALA A 106 10.10 16.12 -17.80
CA ALA A 106 10.51 14.88 -17.16
C ALA A 106 10.25 14.90 -15.64
N ILE A 107 10.57 16.00 -14.96
CA ILE A 107 10.27 16.15 -13.52
C ILE A 107 8.75 16.10 -13.27
N ALA A 108 7.95 16.75 -14.11
CA ALA A 108 6.51 16.71 -13.96
C ALA A 108 5.94 15.29 -14.11
N GLU A 109 6.39 14.54 -15.10
CA GLU A 109 5.99 13.16 -15.33
C GLU A 109 6.41 12.24 -14.17
N ALA A 110 7.69 12.31 -13.77
CA ALA A 110 8.20 11.51 -12.66
C ALA A 110 7.49 11.82 -11.33
N SER A 111 7.11 13.09 -11.09
CA SER A 111 6.36 13.50 -9.90
C SER A 111 4.96 12.87 -9.84
N VAL A 112 4.31 12.66 -10.98
CA VAL A 112 3.02 11.94 -11.04
C VAL A 112 3.21 10.49 -10.60
N ALA A 113 4.21 9.78 -11.12
CA ALA A 113 4.49 8.41 -10.72
C ALA A 113 4.80 8.30 -9.21
N ALA A 114 5.62 9.23 -8.68
CA ALA A 114 6.00 9.27 -7.27
C ALA A 114 4.82 9.53 -6.31
N GLY A 115 3.80 10.25 -6.77
CA GLY A 115 2.58 10.46 -5.97
C GLY A 115 1.56 9.33 -6.12
N LEU A 116 1.50 8.69 -7.31
CA LEU A 116 0.53 7.65 -7.61
C LEU A 116 0.85 6.32 -6.90
N ALA A 117 2.12 5.92 -6.84
CA ALA A 117 2.52 4.66 -6.20
C ALA A 117 2.04 4.55 -4.74
N PRO A 118 2.31 5.51 -3.84
CA PRO A 118 1.80 5.45 -2.47
C PRO A 118 0.27 5.58 -2.39
N LEU A 119 -0.38 6.32 -3.30
CA LEU A 119 -1.85 6.41 -3.34
C LEU A 119 -2.47 5.05 -3.68
N ASN A 120 -1.90 4.31 -4.63
CA ASN A 120 -2.34 2.96 -4.98
C ASN A 120 -2.15 1.98 -3.80
N ALA A 121 -1.06 2.11 -3.02
CA ALA A 121 -0.88 1.33 -1.81
C ALA A 121 -1.98 1.62 -0.77
N CYS A 122 -2.40 2.89 -0.60
CA CYS A 122 -3.53 3.24 0.27
C CYS A 122 -4.84 2.60 -0.20
N ARG A 123 -5.14 2.67 -1.51
CA ARG A 123 -6.35 2.06 -2.10
C ARG A 123 -6.38 0.54 -1.88
N ALA A 124 -5.26 -0.13 -2.12
CA ALA A 124 -5.14 -1.56 -1.92
C ALA A 124 -5.29 -1.95 -0.44
N ALA A 125 -4.65 -1.21 0.46
CA ALA A 125 -4.75 -1.46 1.89
C ALA A 125 -6.16 -1.22 2.44
N LEU A 126 -6.88 -0.20 1.94
CA LEU A 126 -8.29 0.03 2.29
C LEU A 126 -9.18 -1.15 1.85
N ALA A 127 -8.98 -1.67 0.63
CA ALA A 127 -9.68 -2.87 0.19
C ALA A 127 -9.41 -4.06 1.11
N GLY A 128 -8.16 -4.24 1.56
CA GLY A 128 -7.82 -5.26 2.57
C GLY A 128 -8.53 -5.06 3.91
N LEU A 129 -8.71 -3.82 4.37
CA LEU A 129 -9.48 -3.53 5.59
C LEU A 129 -10.96 -3.94 5.45
N HIS A 130 -11.58 -3.70 4.30
CA HIS A 130 -12.95 -4.17 4.03
C HIS A 130 -13.03 -5.69 4.14
N LEU A 131 -12.11 -6.43 3.50
CA LEU A 131 -12.06 -7.89 3.60
C LEU A 131 -11.87 -8.35 5.04
N THR A 132 -10.98 -7.70 5.79
CA THR A 132 -10.74 -8.02 7.20
C THR A 132 -12.02 -7.87 8.03
N LYS A 133 -12.73 -6.75 7.85
CA LYS A 133 -13.99 -6.48 8.56
C LYS A 133 -15.06 -7.53 8.26
N GLU A 134 -15.20 -7.93 6.99
CA GLU A 134 -16.18 -8.94 6.59
C GLU A 134 -15.92 -10.31 7.20
N MET A 135 -14.66 -10.66 7.47
CA MET A 135 -14.28 -11.92 8.07
C MET A 135 -14.51 -12.00 9.58
N ILE A 136 -14.67 -10.87 10.27
CA ILE A 136 -14.92 -10.86 11.72
C ILE A 136 -16.21 -11.61 12.03
N GLY A 137 -16.10 -12.62 12.90
CA GLY A 137 -17.22 -13.50 13.28
C GLY A 137 -17.58 -14.58 12.25
N LYS A 138 -17.08 -14.49 11.00
CA LYS A 138 -17.41 -15.38 9.87
C LYS A 138 -16.25 -16.27 9.45
N SER A 139 -15.18 -16.29 10.19
CA SER A 139 -13.98 -17.09 9.96
C SER A 139 -13.57 -17.84 11.24
N ASN A 140 -12.43 -18.53 11.20
CA ASN A 140 -11.94 -19.31 12.33
C ASN A 140 -11.69 -18.43 13.55
N LYS A 141 -12.56 -18.57 14.56
CA LYS A 141 -12.53 -17.77 15.79
C LYS A 141 -11.22 -17.86 16.57
N GLN A 142 -10.44 -18.94 16.39
CA GLN A 142 -9.13 -19.10 17.03
C GLN A 142 -8.06 -18.19 16.40
N LEU A 143 -8.34 -17.61 15.24
CA LEU A 143 -7.43 -16.76 14.46
C LEU A 143 -7.92 -15.32 14.40
N VAL A 144 -8.88 -14.91 15.23
CA VAL A 144 -9.40 -13.54 15.22
C VAL A 144 -8.31 -12.52 15.53
N SER A 145 -7.35 -12.87 16.39
CA SER A 145 -6.19 -12.01 16.68
C SER A 145 -5.33 -11.72 15.44
N ASP A 146 -5.25 -12.65 14.50
CA ASP A 146 -4.52 -12.43 13.24
C ASP A 146 -5.25 -11.45 12.33
N LEU A 147 -6.60 -11.41 12.37
CA LEU A 147 -7.37 -10.37 11.69
C LEU A 147 -7.19 -8.99 12.33
N TYR A 148 -7.05 -8.92 13.66
CA TYR A 148 -6.71 -7.67 14.34
C TYR A 148 -5.34 -7.16 13.92
N VAL A 149 -4.33 -8.04 13.86
CA VAL A 149 -2.99 -7.69 13.36
C VAL A 149 -3.04 -7.29 11.88
N ALA A 150 -3.85 -7.97 11.06
CA ALA A 150 -4.06 -7.59 9.66
C ALA A 150 -4.61 -6.16 9.54
N ALA A 151 -5.66 -5.82 10.31
CA ALA A 151 -6.25 -4.48 10.32
C ALA A 151 -5.25 -3.41 10.74
N LEU A 152 -4.46 -3.67 11.79
CA LEU A 152 -3.42 -2.74 12.25
C LEU A 152 -2.34 -2.52 11.18
N ASN A 153 -1.86 -3.57 10.52
CA ASN A 153 -0.85 -3.46 9.46
C ASN A 153 -1.39 -2.71 8.24
N LEU A 154 -2.63 -2.98 7.83
CA LEU A 154 -3.25 -2.28 6.70
C LEU A 154 -3.48 -0.80 7.01
N ASN A 155 -3.95 -0.46 8.21
CA ASN A 155 -4.07 0.93 8.64
C ASN A 155 -2.69 1.62 8.73
N ALA A 156 -1.68 0.94 9.29
CA ALA A 156 -0.32 1.47 9.33
C ALA A 156 0.24 1.74 7.91
N CYS A 157 -0.04 0.85 6.95
CA CYS A 157 0.27 1.08 5.54
C CYS A 157 -0.36 2.38 5.03
N ILE A 158 -1.66 2.58 5.25
CA ILE A 158 -2.39 3.78 4.82
C ILE A 158 -1.82 5.04 5.47
N GLN A 159 -1.57 5.02 6.78
CA GLN A 159 -1.01 6.17 7.49
C GLN A 159 0.41 6.52 7.00
N ALA A 160 1.24 5.52 6.75
CA ALA A 160 2.60 5.71 6.24
C ALA A 160 2.60 6.18 4.77
N ALA A 161 1.82 5.53 3.90
CA ALA A 161 1.72 5.90 2.49
C ALA A 161 1.12 7.31 2.29
N LYS A 162 0.16 7.73 3.13
CA LYS A 162 -0.33 9.11 3.16
C LYS A 162 0.80 10.13 3.26
N MET A 163 1.82 9.88 4.08
CA MET A 163 2.93 10.83 4.25
C MET A 163 3.68 11.03 2.91
N ASN A 164 3.81 9.94 2.12
CA ASN A 164 4.43 10.02 0.80
C ASN A 164 3.52 10.72 -0.23
N VAL A 165 2.20 10.47 -0.22
CA VAL A 165 1.25 11.19 -1.09
C VAL A 165 1.34 12.70 -0.84
N VAL A 166 1.23 13.13 0.43
CA VAL A 166 1.28 14.54 0.82
C VAL A 166 2.62 15.19 0.51
N ALA A 167 3.72 14.44 0.63
CA ALA A 167 5.06 14.95 0.28
C ALA A 167 5.25 15.16 -1.22
N ASN A 168 4.61 14.35 -2.07
CA ASN A 168 4.78 14.37 -3.53
C ASN A 168 3.77 15.28 -4.25
N THR A 169 2.56 15.48 -3.73
CA THR A 169 1.51 16.31 -4.38
C THR A 169 1.93 17.76 -4.63
N PRO A 170 2.78 18.43 -3.81
CA PRO A 170 3.24 19.78 -4.14
C PRO A 170 4.09 19.88 -5.42
N ALA A 171 4.73 18.78 -5.84
CA ALA A 171 5.57 18.74 -7.05
C ALA A 171 4.73 18.56 -8.34
N LEU A 172 3.45 18.17 -8.24
CA LEU A 172 2.56 18.01 -9.38
C LEU A 172 2.31 19.37 -10.06
N THR A 173 2.41 19.40 -11.38
CA THR A 173 2.09 20.60 -12.19
C THR A 173 0.59 20.80 -12.31
N ASP A 174 -0.19 19.73 -12.36
CA ASP A 174 -1.66 19.77 -12.34
C ASP A 174 -2.15 19.94 -10.90
N ARG A 175 -2.54 21.15 -10.54
CA ARG A 175 -3.05 21.50 -9.22
C ARG A 175 -4.38 20.83 -8.90
N LYS A 176 -5.22 20.63 -9.92
CA LYS A 176 -6.51 19.96 -9.75
C LYS A 176 -6.30 18.49 -9.36
N GLN A 177 -5.39 17.79 -10.03
CA GLN A 177 -5.01 16.43 -9.70
C GLN A 177 -4.43 16.34 -8.27
N ALA A 178 -3.56 17.27 -7.88
CA ALA A 178 -3.00 17.33 -6.53
C ALA A 178 -4.09 17.47 -5.45
N GLU A 179 -5.08 18.33 -5.69
CA GLU A 179 -6.21 18.54 -4.79
C GLU A 179 -7.13 17.30 -4.73
N GLU A 180 -7.37 16.65 -5.85
CA GLU A 180 -8.15 15.41 -5.93
C GLU A 180 -7.48 14.29 -5.10
N TRP A 181 -6.17 14.10 -5.26
CA TRP A 181 -5.43 13.09 -4.51
C TRP A 181 -5.38 13.40 -3.01
N ASN A 182 -5.21 14.67 -2.64
CA ASN A 182 -5.23 15.05 -1.22
C ASN A 182 -6.62 14.84 -0.58
N ARG A 183 -7.70 15.06 -1.32
CA ARG A 183 -9.07 14.76 -0.85
C ARG A 183 -9.31 13.26 -0.74
N GLU A 184 -8.90 12.49 -1.74
CA GLU A 184 -9.04 11.05 -1.75
C GLU A 184 -8.29 10.41 -0.59
N ILE A 185 -7.02 10.79 -0.37
CA ILE A 185 -6.24 10.21 0.74
C ILE A 185 -6.80 10.60 2.11
N ALA A 186 -7.36 11.80 2.26
CA ALA A 186 -8.02 12.21 3.50
C ALA A 186 -9.23 11.32 3.79
N SER A 187 -10.07 11.04 2.77
CA SER A 187 -11.22 10.14 2.89
C SER A 187 -10.81 8.72 3.22
N ILE A 188 -9.80 8.17 2.53
CA ILE A 188 -9.26 6.83 2.79
C ILE A 188 -8.80 6.70 4.25
N VAL A 189 -8.09 7.71 4.77
CA VAL A 189 -7.57 7.70 6.14
C VAL A 189 -8.70 7.74 7.17
N GLU A 190 -9.73 8.55 6.96
CA GLU A 190 -10.89 8.64 7.83
C GLU A 190 -11.64 7.30 7.89
N GLU A 191 -11.91 6.73 6.73
CA GLU A 191 -12.58 5.42 6.60
C GLU A 191 -11.76 4.31 7.25
N ALA A 192 -10.44 4.25 6.99
CA ALA A 192 -9.54 3.26 7.56
C ALA A 192 -9.48 3.33 9.09
N ASN A 193 -9.41 4.53 9.66
CA ASN A 193 -9.39 4.71 11.12
C ASN A 193 -10.71 4.25 11.76
N THR A 194 -11.83 4.62 11.16
CA THR A 194 -13.17 4.21 11.62
C THR A 194 -13.29 2.69 11.58
N MET A 195 -12.96 2.09 10.45
CA MET A 195 -13.06 0.65 10.24
C MET A 195 -12.12 -0.15 11.15
N THR A 196 -10.89 0.32 11.33
CA THR A 196 -9.94 -0.29 12.26
C THR A 196 -10.46 -0.24 13.69
N GLY A 197 -11.03 0.89 14.11
CA GLY A 197 -11.66 1.02 15.43
C GLY A 197 -12.85 0.05 15.62
N GLU A 198 -13.66 -0.15 14.59
CA GLU A 198 -14.77 -1.12 14.63
C GLU A 198 -14.28 -2.56 14.70
N ILE A 199 -13.24 -2.92 13.93
CA ILE A 199 -12.64 -4.26 13.95
C ILE A 199 -12.04 -4.59 15.32
N LEU A 200 -11.41 -3.61 15.96
CA LEU A 200 -10.71 -3.79 17.25
C LEU A 200 -11.61 -3.61 18.46
N LYS A 201 -12.90 -3.31 18.28
CA LYS A 201 -13.80 -2.98 19.38
C LYS A 201 -13.90 -4.09 20.45
N ASP A 202 -13.75 -5.34 20.01
CA ASP A 202 -13.86 -6.53 20.87
C ASP A 202 -12.50 -7.26 21.02
N ALA A 203 -11.37 -6.55 20.77
CA ALA A 203 -10.01 -7.09 20.82
C ALA A 203 -9.49 -7.24 22.26
#